data_b1d69f7e0896f9090a11fd05f474516b
#
_entry.id   b1d69f7e0896f9090a11fd05f474516b
#
_cell.length_a   1.000
_cell.length_b   1.000
_cell.length_c   1.000
_cell.angle_alpha   90.00
_cell.angle_beta   90.00
_cell.angle_gamma   90.00
#
_symmetry.space_group_name_H-M   'P 1'
#
loop_
_entity.id
_entity.type
_entity.pdbx_description
1 polymer ?
#
loop_
_entity_poly.entity_id
_entity_poly.type
_entity_poly.pdbx_seq_one_letter_code
_entity_poly.pdbx_strand_id
1 'polypeptide(L)'
;HHDPIIEKPSDWKQLKQPEVEYDDVKTNRLYEAAGDALGDILEPKLVGVTNFSFHMMHWYCDYRGLNNMMMDLIDEPNMVHETIRFFTEGVKSMLKQYEDLNLISLNNDDTFFYTGGLGYTDELPAVGFNPDGVRLCDVWAAAEAQEFSSISPAMHEEFILSYEREILKPFGLTG
;
A
#
# COMPACT_ATOMS: atom_id res chain seq x y z
N HIS A 1 1.26 -13.39 -21.04
CA HIS A 1 0.21 -12.54 -21.60
C HIS A 1 -0.82 -12.34 -20.49
N HIS A 2 -1.05 -11.12 -20.11
CA HIS A 2 -2.05 -10.77 -19.09
C HIS A 2 -3.20 -10.11 -19.82
N ASP A 3 -4.40 -10.68 -19.69
CA ASP A 3 -5.60 -10.09 -20.29
C ASP A 3 -6.17 -9.03 -19.32
N PRO A 4 -6.39 -7.80 -19.78
CA PRO A 4 -6.89 -6.75 -18.92
C PRO A 4 -8.31 -7.05 -18.42
N ILE A 5 -8.58 -6.74 -17.16
CA ILE A 5 -9.91 -6.89 -16.54
C ILE A 5 -10.83 -5.73 -16.96
N ILE A 6 -10.26 -4.53 -17.12
CA ILE A 6 -10.97 -3.33 -17.55
C ILE A 6 -10.83 -3.18 -19.06
N GLU A 7 -11.78 -3.72 -19.81
CA GLU A 7 -11.85 -3.55 -21.26
C GLU A 7 -12.67 -2.31 -21.67
N LYS A 8 -13.74 -2.02 -20.92
CA LYS A 8 -14.68 -0.91 -21.17
C LYS A 8 -14.73 0.04 -19.97
N PRO A 9 -15.12 1.31 -20.17
CA PRO A 9 -15.19 2.31 -19.11
C PRO A 9 -16.00 1.93 -17.87
N SER A 10 -16.94 1.00 -17.98
CA SER A 10 -17.78 0.55 -16.85
C SER A 10 -17.21 -0.61 -16.05
N ASP A 11 -16.15 -1.27 -16.54
CA ASP A 11 -15.69 -2.57 -16.02
C ASP A 11 -14.98 -2.45 -14.67
N TRP A 12 -14.43 -1.27 -14.33
CA TRP A 12 -13.87 -1.03 -13.01
C TRP A 12 -14.87 -1.33 -11.87
N LYS A 13 -16.19 -1.27 -12.15
CA LYS A 13 -17.25 -1.58 -11.18
C LYS A 13 -17.30 -3.05 -10.78
N GLN A 14 -16.58 -3.92 -11.50
CA GLN A 14 -16.44 -5.34 -11.16
C GLN A 14 -15.37 -5.56 -10.07
N LEU A 15 -14.50 -4.58 -9.85
CA LEU A 15 -13.46 -4.65 -8.82
C LEU A 15 -14.11 -4.66 -7.44
N LYS A 16 -13.47 -5.36 -6.51
CA LYS A 16 -13.92 -5.44 -5.12
C LYS A 16 -12.95 -4.72 -4.21
N GLN A 17 -13.48 -4.12 -3.16
CA GLN A 17 -12.67 -3.54 -2.11
C GLN A 17 -11.88 -4.63 -1.36
N PRO A 18 -10.64 -4.35 -0.91
CA PRO A 18 -9.85 -5.31 -0.18
C PRO A 18 -10.47 -5.60 1.20
N GLU A 19 -10.44 -6.87 1.59
CA GLU A 19 -10.85 -7.34 2.89
C GLU A 19 -9.64 -8.01 3.57
N VAL A 20 -9.36 -7.62 4.82
CA VAL A 20 -8.21 -8.11 5.58
C VAL A 20 -8.67 -9.22 6.51
N GLU A 21 -8.10 -10.40 6.34
CA GLU A 21 -8.30 -11.54 7.24
C GLU A 21 -6.99 -11.85 7.98
N TYR A 22 -7.08 -12.03 9.29
CA TYR A 22 -5.97 -12.49 10.11
C TYR A 22 -6.21 -13.95 10.56
N ASP A 23 -5.39 -14.87 10.05
CA ASP A 23 -5.42 -16.28 10.41
C ASP A 23 -4.47 -16.53 11.60
N ASP A 24 -4.97 -16.35 12.80
CA ASP A 24 -4.24 -16.55 14.06
C ASP A 24 -3.78 -17.99 14.25
N VAL A 25 -4.59 -18.97 13.85
CA VAL A 25 -4.27 -20.40 13.97
C VAL A 25 -3.07 -20.75 13.10
N LYS A 26 -3.09 -20.33 11.84
CA LYS A 26 -1.97 -20.54 10.92
C LYS A 26 -0.72 -19.79 11.35
N THR A 27 -0.88 -18.55 11.79
CA THR A 27 0.22 -17.72 12.28
C THR A 27 0.91 -18.35 13.47
N ASN A 28 0.16 -18.75 14.50
CA ASN A 28 0.71 -19.39 15.70
C ASN A 28 1.40 -20.70 15.37
N ARG A 29 0.81 -21.53 14.52
CA ARG A 29 1.43 -22.79 14.08
C ARG A 29 2.77 -22.57 13.38
N LEU A 30 2.87 -21.55 12.52
CA LEU A 30 4.11 -21.23 11.81
C LEU A 30 5.17 -20.66 12.77
N TYR A 31 4.76 -19.83 13.72
CA TYR A 31 5.64 -19.26 14.74
C TYR A 31 6.22 -20.36 15.66
N GLU A 32 5.40 -21.28 16.15
CA GLU A 32 5.83 -22.44 16.95
C GLU A 32 6.80 -23.33 16.15
N ALA A 33 6.47 -23.66 14.89
CA ALA A 33 7.34 -24.46 14.03
C ALA A 33 8.71 -23.78 13.77
N ALA A 34 8.74 -22.45 13.64
CA ALA A 34 9.98 -21.70 13.53
C ALA A 34 10.81 -21.73 14.83
N GLY A 35 10.12 -21.65 15.99
CA GLY A 35 10.74 -21.80 17.32
C GLY A 35 11.36 -23.18 17.52
N ASP A 36 10.63 -24.23 17.15
CA ASP A 36 11.11 -25.62 17.25
C ASP A 36 12.30 -25.91 16.33
N ALA A 37 12.31 -25.30 15.14
CA ALA A 37 13.37 -25.57 14.15
C ALA A 37 14.63 -24.71 14.32
N LEU A 38 14.49 -23.50 14.84
CA LEU A 38 15.57 -22.48 14.82
C LEU A 38 15.81 -21.83 16.20
N GLY A 39 14.97 -22.06 17.19
CA GLY A 39 14.97 -21.33 18.45
C GLY A 39 16.24 -21.45 19.31
N ASP A 40 17.08 -22.46 19.06
CA ASP A 40 18.40 -22.64 19.67
C ASP A 40 19.49 -21.82 18.97
N ILE A 41 19.22 -21.31 17.77
CA ILE A 41 20.18 -20.54 16.92
C ILE A 41 19.73 -19.09 16.74
N LEU A 42 18.41 -18.89 16.52
CA LEU A 42 17.80 -17.61 16.20
C LEU A 42 16.53 -17.42 17.05
N GLU A 43 16.24 -16.20 17.44
CA GLU A 43 14.99 -15.83 18.10
C GLU A 43 13.92 -15.46 17.03
N PRO A 44 12.93 -16.35 16.75
CA PRO A 44 11.84 -16.01 15.87
C PRO A 44 11.05 -14.80 16.41
N LYS A 45 10.67 -13.88 15.55
CA LYS A 45 9.83 -12.73 15.90
C LYS A 45 8.57 -12.73 15.05
N LEU A 46 7.44 -12.51 15.70
CA LEU A 46 6.20 -12.23 14.99
C LEU A 46 6.19 -10.76 14.59
N VAL A 47 6.12 -10.51 13.28
CA VAL A 47 6.11 -9.17 12.70
C VAL A 47 4.84 -9.01 11.87
N GLY A 48 4.16 -7.90 12.06
CA GLY A 48 2.99 -7.52 11.29
C GLY A 48 3.33 -6.83 9.96
N VAL A 49 2.45 -5.97 9.51
CA VAL A 49 2.65 -5.19 8.27
C VAL A 49 3.66 -4.08 8.54
N THR A 50 4.74 -4.05 7.78
CA THR A 50 5.82 -3.05 7.84
C THR A 50 6.01 -2.31 6.52
N ASN A 51 5.53 -2.87 5.39
CA ASN A 51 5.68 -2.25 4.08
C ASN A 51 4.40 -1.52 3.67
N PHE A 52 4.49 -0.19 3.62
CA PHE A 52 3.44 0.72 3.19
C PHE A 52 3.90 1.47 1.94
N SER A 53 4.02 0.74 0.83
CA SER A 53 4.39 1.28 -0.47
C SER A 53 3.22 1.16 -1.44
N PHE A 54 2.75 2.30 -1.95
CA PHE A 54 1.52 2.36 -2.74
C PHE A 54 1.83 2.67 -4.20
N HIS A 55 1.36 1.81 -5.10
CA HIS A 55 1.61 1.87 -6.55
C HIS A 55 0.28 1.78 -7.31
N MET A 56 -0.60 2.76 -7.10
CA MET A 56 -1.96 2.70 -7.68
C MET A 56 -1.97 2.70 -9.20
N MET A 57 -1.02 3.41 -9.84
CA MET A 57 -0.92 3.41 -11.29
C MET A 57 -0.43 2.08 -11.84
N HIS A 58 0.39 1.35 -11.08
CA HIS A 58 0.76 -0.02 -11.42
C HIS A 58 -0.48 -0.94 -11.43
N TRP A 59 -1.33 -0.87 -10.40
CA TRP A 59 -2.57 -1.64 -10.38
C TRP A 59 -3.50 -1.28 -11.54
N TYR A 60 -3.62 0.02 -11.86
CA TYR A 60 -4.43 0.43 -12.99
C TYR A 60 -3.85 -0.09 -14.31
N CYS A 61 -2.52 -0.04 -14.47
CA CYS A 61 -1.83 -0.59 -15.61
C CYS A 61 -2.06 -2.10 -15.75
N ASP A 62 -2.01 -2.86 -14.66
CA ASP A 62 -2.28 -4.30 -14.65
C ASP A 62 -3.72 -4.60 -15.06
N TYR A 63 -4.69 -3.81 -14.58
CA TYR A 63 -6.09 -4.05 -14.92
C TYR A 63 -6.51 -3.55 -16.28
N ARG A 64 -5.87 -2.51 -16.81
CA ARG A 64 -6.28 -1.83 -18.06
C ARG A 64 -5.31 -2.03 -19.22
N GLY A 65 -4.06 -2.30 -18.94
CA GLY A 65 -2.94 -2.28 -19.89
C GLY A 65 -2.38 -0.88 -20.10
N LEU A 66 -1.06 -0.75 -20.16
CA LEU A 66 -0.32 0.52 -20.18
C LEU A 66 -0.80 1.47 -21.32
N ASN A 67 -0.93 0.95 -22.54
CA ASN A 67 -1.32 1.78 -23.68
C ASN A 67 -2.73 2.36 -23.52
N ASN A 68 -3.69 1.54 -23.07
CA ASN A 68 -5.07 2.00 -22.84
C ASN A 68 -5.12 3.01 -21.69
N MET A 69 -4.42 2.72 -20.58
CA MET A 69 -4.31 3.63 -19.45
C MET A 69 -3.81 5.02 -19.87
N MET A 70 -2.78 5.09 -20.71
CA MET A 70 -2.24 6.37 -21.21
C MET A 70 -3.23 7.11 -22.12
N MET A 71 -4.00 6.39 -22.94
CA MET A 71 -5.04 7.00 -23.79
C MET A 71 -6.23 7.46 -22.96
N ASP A 72 -6.62 6.73 -21.94
CA ASP A 72 -7.75 7.04 -21.06
C ASP A 72 -7.59 8.39 -20.34
N LEU A 73 -6.36 8.85 -20.08
CA LEU A 73 -6.11 10.19 -19.51
C LEU A 73 -6.72 11.32 -20.36
N ILE A 74 -6.89 11.07 -21.66
CA ILE A 74 -7.44 12.05 -22.63
C ILE A 74 -8.85 11.65 -23.04
N ASP A 75 -9.07 10.38 -23.38
CA ASP A 75 -10.31 9.89 -23.97
C ASP A 75 -11.40 9.62 -22.92
N GLU A 76 -10.99 9.14 -21.72
CA GLU A 76 -11.89 8.70 -20.64
C GLU A 76 -11.46 9.22 -19.24
N PRO A 77 -11.18 10.52 -19.07
CA PRO A 77 -10.63 11.06 -17.82
C PRO A 77 -11.52 10.80 -16.59
N ASN A 78 -12.84 10.78 -16.78
CA ASN A 78 -13.77 10.46 -15.71
C ASN A 78 -13.63 9.02 -15.22
N MET A 79 -13.41 8.05 -16.12
CA MET A 79 -13.15 6.67 -15.75
C MET A 79 -11.84 6.54 -14.96
N VAL A 80 -10.79 7.26 -15.36
CA VAL A 80 -9.53 7.29 -14.61
C VAL A 80 -9.77 7.77 -13.18
N HIS A 81 -10.44 8.91 -13.02
CA HIS A 81 -10.78 9.46 -11.71
C HIS A 81 -11.64 8.50 -10.86
N GLU A 82 -12.63 7.85 -11.45
CA GLU A 82 -13.48 6.88 -10.75
C GLU A 82 -12.68 5.66 -10.29
N THR A 83 -11.80 5.15 -11.13
CA THR A 83 -10.97 3.98 -10.83
C THR A 83 -9.93 4.29 -9.75
N ILE A 84 -9.21 5.40 -9.88
CA ILE A 84 -8.19 5.80 -8.89
C ILE A 84 -8.85 6.13 -7.54
N ARG A 85 -10.02 6.77 -7.54
CA ARG A 85 -10.80 6.98 -6.31
C ARG A 85 -11.21 5.67 -5.66
N PHE A 86 -11.64 4.69 -6.45
CA PHE A 86 -11.96 3.35 -5.94
C PHE A 86 -10.74 2.69 -5.27
N PHE A 87 -9.54 2.78 -5.88
CA PHE A 87 -8.30 2.28 -5.27
C PHE A 87 -7.95 3.05 -3.99
N THR A 88 -8.05 4.37 -4.01
CA THR A 88 -7.79 5.23 -2.84
C THR A 88 -8.66 4.83 -1.65
N GLU A 89 -9.97 4.68 -1.86
CA GLU A 89 -10.89 4.26 -0.79
C GLU A 89 -10.62 2.82 -0.34
N GLY A 90 -10.20 1.93 -1.26
CA GLY A 90 -9.76 0.58 -0.93
C GLY A 90 -8.54 0.55 -0.02
N VAL A 91 -7.52 1.33 -0.35
CA VAL A 91 -6.31 1.46 0.48
C VAL A 91 -6.66 2.04 1.85
N LYS A 92 -7.44 3.12 1.91
CA LYS A 92 -7.87 3.72 3.19
C LYS A 92 -8.65 2.73 4.06
N SER A 93 -9.54 1.95 3.45
CA SER A 93 -10.27 0.88 4.14
C SER A 93 -9.35 -0.21 4.67
N MET A 94 -8.40 -0.66 3.85
CA MET A 94 -7.40 -1.67 4.22
C MET A 94 -6.51 -1.19 5.39
N LEU A 95 -6.02 0.04 5.32
CA LEU A 95 -5.21 0.64 6.38
C LEU A 95 -5.96 0.72 7.70
N LYS A 96 -7.23 1.10 7.64
CA LYS A 96 -8.09 1.09 8.83
C LYS A 96 -8.25 -0.31 9.41
N GLN A 97 -8.44 -1.33 8.57
CA GLN A 97 -8.54 -2.73 9.02
C GLN A 97 -7.22 -3.19 9.66
N TYR A 98 -6.05 -2.78 9.16
CA TYR A 98 -4.77 -3.08 9.78
C TYR A 98 -4.64 -2.48 11.18
N GLU A 99 -5.07 -1.23 11.39
CA GLU A 99 -5.11 -0.62 12.73
C GLU A 99 -6.13 -1.33 13.64
N ASP A 100 -7.36 -1.54 13.18
CA ASP A 100 -8.45 -2.16 13.96
C ASP A 100 -8.09 -3.60 14.41
N LEU A 101 -7.34 -4.33 13.60
CA LEU A 101 -6.87 -5.69 13.88
C LEU A 101 -5.49 -5.73 14.58
N ASN A 102 -4.88 -4.57 14.84
CA ASN A 102 -3.55 -4.44 15.44
C ASN A 102 -2.46 -5.22 14.67
N LEU A 103 -2.48 -5.11 13.34
CA LEU A 103 -1.56 -5.84 12.45
C LEU A 103 -0.34 -5.01 12.02
N ILE A 104 -0.21 -3.78 12.46
CA ILE A 104 0.92 -2.91 12.08
C ILE A 104 2.10 -3.15 13.00
N SER A 105 3.30 -3.21 12.41
CA SER A 105 4.58 -3.18 13.15
C SER A 105 5.40 -1.97 12.73
N LEU A 106 6.26 -1.49 13.63
CA LEU A 106 7.19 -0.40 13.32
C LEU A 106 8.11 -0.77 12.16
N ASN A 107 8.48 0.23 11.36
CA ASN A 107 9.30 0.08 10.17
C ASN A 107 10.39 1.15 10.05
N ASN A 108 10.86 1.68 11.18
CA ASN A 108 11.83 2.77 11.23
C ASN A 108 13.28 2.31 11.43
N ASP A 109 13.53 1.01 11.48
CA ASP A 109 14.78 0.35 11.86
C ASP A 109 15.42 -0.49 10.75
N ASP A 110 15.37 -0.05 9.48
CA ASP A 110 15.80 -0.76 8.28
C ASP A 110 14.85 -1.86 7.75
N THR A 111 13.68 -2.02 8.35
CA THR A 111 12.66 -2.99 7.89
C THR A 111 11.78 -2.45 6.76
N PHE A 112 11.71 -1.12 6.60
CA PHE A 112 10.99 -0.50 5.48
C PHE A 112 11.90 -0.39 4.26
N PHE A 113 11.46 -0.94 3.15
CA PHE A 113 12.13 -0.78 1.86
C PHE A 113 11.11 -0.47 0.75
N TYR A 114 11.54 0.31 -0.21
CA TYR A 114 10.79 0.66 -1.41
C TYR A 114 11.77 0.95 -2.55
N THR A 115 11.30 1.34 -3.71
CA THR A 115 12.14 1.57 -4.91
C THR A 115 13.29 2.56 -4.67
N GLY A 116 13.12 3.50 -3.75
CA GLY A 116 14.15 4.47 -3.35
C GLY A 116 15.22 3.94 -2.38
N GLY A 117 15.07 2.73 -1.82
CA GLY A 117 16.03 2.11 -0.90
C GLY A 117 15.45 1.70 0.44
N LEU A 118 16.32 1.58 1.46
CA LEU A 118 15.94 1.24 2.82
C LEU A 118 15.58 2.50 3.61
N GLY A 119 14.52 2.43 4.41
CA GLY A 119 14.10 3.48 5.33
C GLY A 119 14.67 3.25 6.73
N TYR A 120 15.37 4.25 7.26
CA TYR A 120 15.81 4.32 8.66
C TYR A 120 15.58 5.74 9.19
N THR A 121 14.99 5.84 10.38
CA THR A 121 14.77 7.14 11.03
C THR A 121 14.65 6.99 12.54
N ASP A 122 15.12 8.00 13.30
CA ASP A 122 14.88 8.18 14.72
C ASP A 122 13.75 9.19 15.03
N GLU A 123 13.10 9.74 13.99
CA GLU A 123 11.93 10.60 14.13
C GLU A 123 10.63 9.81 14.39
N LEU A 124 10.65 8.50 14.16
CA LEU A 124 9.57 7.57 14.47
C LEU A 124 9.99 6.61 15.60
N PRO A 125 9.03 6.09 16.37
CA PRO A 125 7.57 6.36 16.33
C PRO A 125 7.19 7.73 16.85
N ALA A 126 5.96 8.18 16.59
CA ALA A 126 5.43 9.46 17.00
C ALA A 126 5.43 9.63 18.54
N VAL A 127 5.44 10.87 19.00
CA VAL A 127 5.36 11.19 20.44
C VAL A 127 4.06 10.62 21.04
N GLY A 128 4.21 9.90 22.16
CA GLY A 128 3.10 9.20 22.80
C GLY A 128 2.79 7.83 22.20
N PHE A 129 3.76 7.24 21.51
CA PHE A 129 3.70 5.88 20.98
C PHE A 129 3.26 4.86 22.04
N ASN A 130 2.36 3.97 21.64
CA ASN A 130 1.93 2.82 22.41
C ASN A 130 2.43 1.54 21.75
N PRO A 131 3.32 0.76 22.39
CA PRO A 131 3.86 -0.47 21.80
C PRO A 131 2.82 -1.57 21.61
N ASP A 132 1.70 -1.52 22.35
CA ASP A 132 0.61 -2.50 22.22
C ASP A 132 -0.38 -2.15 21.08
N GLY A 133 -0.18 -1.04 20.38
CA GLY A 133 -1.07 -0.59 19.31
C GLY A 133 -0.39 0.44 18.41
N VAL A 134 0.35 -0.07 17.42
CA VAL A 134 1.04 0.75 16.42
C VAL A 134 0.01 1.36 15.47
N ARG A 135 0.09 2.68 15.25
CA ARG A 135 -0.80 3.44 14.36
C ARG A 135 -0.06 3.87 13.10
N LEU A 136 -0.80 4.29 12.08
CA LEU A 136 -0.20 4.80 10.85
C LEU A 136 0.74 5.98 11.08
N CYS A 137 0.46 6.86 12.06
CA CYS A 137 1.35 7.98 12.40
C CYS A 137 2.68 7.56 13.06
N ASP A 138 2.83 6.29 13.41
CA ASP A 138 4.04 5.75 14.04
C ASP A 138 4.98 5.07 13.01
N VAL A 139 4.56 5.01 11.74
CA VAL A 139 5.28 4.31 10.67
C VAL A 139 5.52 5.17 9.45
N TRP A 140 6.43 4.72 8.60
CA TRP A 140 6.80 5.35 7.34
C TRP A 140 6.03 4.73 6.17
N ALA A 141 5.64 5.55 5.18
CA ALA A 141 5.03 5.12 3.94
C ALA A 141 5.64 5.82 2.71
N ALA A 142 5.45 5.22 1.55
CA ALA A 142 5.82 5.80 0.26
C ALA A 142 4.73 5.56 -0.79
N ALA A 143 4.72 6.41 -1.82
CA ALA A 143 3.92 6.20 -3.02
C ALA A 143 4.74 6.54 -4.25
N GLU A 144 4.46 5.87 -5.37
CA GLU A 144 5.08 6.19 -6.65
C GLU A 144 4.15 5.86 -7.82
N ALA A 145 4.35 6.59 -8.92
CA ALA A 145 3.63 6.42 -10.19
C ALA A 145 4.64 6.43 -11.35
N GLN A 146 5.50 5.40 -11.44
CA GLN A 146 6.53 5.27 -12.48
C GLN A 146 5.95 5.27 -13.89
N GLU A 147 4.76 4.70 -14.06
CA GLU A 147 4.02 4.64 -15.32
C GLU A 147 3.74 6.03 -15.87
N PHE A 148 3.71 7.04 -15.00
CA PHE A 148 3.45 8.44 -15.35
C PHE A 148 4.70 9.27 -15.60
N SER A 149 5.88 8.66 -15.73
CA SER A 149 7.14 9.36 -15.99
C SER A 149 7.15 10.19 -17.28
N SER A 150 6.27 9.90 -18.23
CA SER A 150 6.18 10.58 -19.54
C SER A 150 5.02 11.58 -19.69
N ILE A 151 4.18 11.75 -18.66
CA ILE A 151 3.08 12.73 -18.69
C ILE A 151 3.51 14.09 -18.14
N SER A 152 2.66 15.12 -18.33
CA SER A 152 2.95 16.45 -17.78
C SER A 152 2.80 16.48 -16.26
N PRO A 153 3.52 17.38 -15.54
CA PRO A 153 3.33 17.56 -14.10
C PRO A 153 1.88 17.89 -13.70
N ALA A 154 1.15 18.60 -14.55
CA ALA A 154 -0.26 18.93 -14.30
C ALA A 154 -1.14 17.68 -14.35
N MET A 155 -0.93 16.80 -15.32
CA MET A 155 -1.66 15.52 -15.39
C MET A 155 -1.28 14.60 -14.24
N HIS A 156 0.00 14.58 -13.85
CA HIS A 156 0.44 13.81 -12.69
C HIS A 156 -0.26 14.30 -11.40
N GLU A 157 -0.31 15.62 -11.17
CA GLU A 157 -1.03 16.21 -10.03
C GLU A 157 -2.52 15.85 -10.06
N GLU A 158 -3.16 15.96 -11.21
CA GLU A 158 -4.60 15.73 -11.38
C GLU A 158 -4.99 14.28 -11.15
N PHE A 159 -4.33 13.34 -11.85
CA PHE A 159 -4.78 11.97 -11.95
C PHE A 159 -4.25 11.04 -10.85
N ILE A 160 -3.16 11.40 -10.16
CA ILE A 160 -2.59 10.51 -9.14
C ILE A 160 -2.09 11.20 -7.89
N LEU A 161 -1.29 12.25 -7.96
CA LEU A 161 -0.63 12.83 -6.79
C LEU A 161 -1.63 13.36 -5.74
N SER A 162 -2.77 13.93 -6.20
CA SER A 162 -3.85 14.36 -5.31
C SER A 162 -4.43 13.21 -4.48
N TYR A 163 -4.53 12.02 -5.05
CA TYR A 163 -5.02 10.80 -4.40
C TYR A 163 -3.97 10.16 -3.48
N GLU A 164 -2.71 10.12 -3.92
CA GLU A 164 -1.59 9.62 -3.11
C GLU A 164 -1.44 10.43 -1.82
N ARG A 165 -1.56 11.75 -1.88
CA ARG A 165 -1.56 12.63 -0.71
C ARG A 165 -2.66 12.28 0.30
N GLU A 166 -3.84 11.85 -0.14
CA GLU A 166 -4.90 11.40 0.76
C GLU A 166 -4.51 10.13 1.52
N ILE A 167 -3.87 9.18 0.83
CA ILE A 167 -3.41 7.91 1.41
C ILE A 167 -2.26 8.15 2.38
N LEU A 168 -1.31 9.00 2.01
CA LEU A 168 -0.09 9.24 2.78
C LEU A 168 -0.30 10.13 4.02
N LYS A 169 -1.34 10.95 4.02
CA LYS A 169 -1.62 11.94 5.08
C LYS A 169 -1.61 11.39 6.52
N PRO A 170 -2.11 10.17 6.82
CA PRO A 170 -2.12 9.65 8.18
C PRO A 170 -0.75 9.15 8.68
N PHE A 171 0.23 8.97 7.80
CA PHE A 171 1.54 8.43 8.15
C PHE A 171 2.44 9.46 8.83
N GLY A 172 3.36 8.97 9.66
CA GLY A 172 4.30 9.82 10.41
C GLY A 172 5.36 10.44 9.51
N LEU A 173 5.91 9.66 8.58
CA LEU A 173 6.82 10.12 7.53
C LEU A 173 6.40 9.54 6.18
N THR A 174 6.75 10.26 5.11
CA THR A 174 6.42 9.85 3.74
C THR A 174 7.58 10.11 2.78
N GLY A 175 7.74 9.24 1.78
CA GLY A 175 8.71 9.33 0.70
C GLY A 175 8.08 9.25 -0.69
#